data_82aa37696ad68a2ff8b609c326a7b556
#
_entry.id   82aa37696ad68a2ff8b609c326a7b556
#
_cell.length_a   1.000
_cell.length_b   1.000
_cell.length_c   1.000
_cell.angle_alpha   90.00
_cell.angle_beta   90.00
_cell.angle_gamma   90.00
#
_symmetry.space_group_name_H-M   'P 1'
#
loop_
_entity.id
_entity.type
_entity.pdbx_description
1 polymer ?
#
loop_
_entity_poly.entity_id
_entity_poly.type
_entity_poly.pdbx_seq_one_letter_code
_entity_poly.pdbx_strand_id
1 'polypeptide(L)'
;MKIVYIANIRFPTERAHGAQIAKTCESFVQNGSKVSLWVPRRHTNISEDPVSFYGLSARFPVQRLFTIDSVAWGRWGFFLESVLFAVSVFLRARRTKADVFYCRDEMVVAILCLFGAPIVWESHTGAWGLVGSFAARRVRRMVVISHGLKTFYVEKGIAAPSILVAPDGVDLDAFKARSSKESARTRLGLPLDAKVALYVGGIGSEKGTDVVFTAAELLPREMTMVIIGEGGEKLETLRERFPHVLFVGARPYRELADNLAAADVLVLPSTAQNIVSARFTSPLKLFAYMASQVPIVASDVPSIREILDDETAFWFRADDPADLASVIRRIFDERERAAQKGLHASQKVHYYAWNVRAKKIIDFLSTDFS
;
A
#
# COMPACT_ATOMS: atom_id res chain seq x y z
N MET A 1 -13.97 0.96 -21.11
CA MET A 1 -13.41 -0.41 -21.01
C MET A 1 -14.20 -1.21 -19.99
N LYS A 2 -14.40 -2.51 -20.20
CA LYS A 2 -14.99 -3.43 -19.21
C LYS A 2 -13.89 -4.22 -18.52
N ILE A 3 -13.62 -3.92 -17.26
CA ILE A 3 -12.54 -4.48 -16.46
C ILE A 3 -13.11 -5.44 -15.42
N VAL A 4 -12.62 -6.67 -15.38
CA VAL A 4 -12.82 -7.58 -14.27
C VAL A 4 -11.57 -7.59 -13.43
N TYR A 5 -11.62 -6.96 -12.24
CA TYR A 5 -10.52 -6.99 -11.29
C TYR A 5 -10.60 -8.25 -10.44
N ILE A 6 -9.51 -9.02 -10.37
CA ILE A 6 -9.46 -10.30 -9.66
C ILE A 6 -8.41 -10.23 -8.56
N ALA A 7 -8.81 -10.54 -7.34
CA ALA A 7 -7.92 -10.51 -6.18
C ALA A 7 -8.18 -11.68 -5.23
N ASN A 8 -7.15 -12.46 -4.96
CA ASN A 8 -7.22 -13.56 -4.00
C ASN A 8 -7.03 -13.05 -2.56
N ILE A 9 -8.03 -12.33 -2.05
CA ILE A 9 -8.03 -11.74 -0.70
C ILE A 9 -9.38 -11.91 -0.02
N ARG A 10 -9.41 -11.82 1.31
CA ARG A 10 -10.66 -11.50 2.05
C ARG A 10 -11.05 -10.06 1.71
N PHE A 11 -12.32 -9.83 1.38
CA PHE A 11 -12.80 -8.50 1.05
C PHE A 11 -14.20 -8.27 1.62
N PRO A 12 -14.41 -7.18 2.41
CA PRO A 12 -13.41 -6.20 2.86
C PRO A 12 -12.39 -6.75 3.87
N THR A 13 -11.29 -6.02 4.07
CA THR A 13 -10.23 -6.33 5.03
C THR A 13 -9.56 -5.04 5.53
N GLU A 14 -9.10 -5.02 6.78
CA GLU A 14 -8.35 -3.92 7.39
C GLU A 14 -6.96 -3.75 6.79
N ARG A 15 -6.44 -4.77 6.13
CA ARG A 15 -5.10 -4.75 5.54
C ARG A 15 -5.00 -3.76 4.38
N ALA A 16 -3.87 -3.10 4.25
CA ALA A 16 -3.60 -2.07 3.24
C ALA A 16 -3.91 -2.48 1.79
N HIS A 17 -3.72 -3.76 1.44
CA HIS A 17 -4.03 -4.25 0.10
C HIS A 17 -5.54 -4.22 -0.21
N GLY A 18 -6.43 -4.31 0.80
CA GLY A 18 -7.87 -4.14 0.61
C GLY A 18 -8.22 -2.73 0.17
N ALA A 19 -7.66 -1.72 0.85
CA ALA A 19 -7.83 -0.32 0.47
C ALA A 19 -7.26 -0.03 -0.92
N GLN A 20 -6.07 -0.55 -1.25
CA GLN A 20 -5.45 -0.41 -2.56
C GLN A 20 -6.34 -0.96 -3.69
N ILE A 21 -6.90 -2.16 -3.52
CA ILE A 21 -7.79 -2.78 -4.51
C ILE A 21 -9.09 -1.97 -4.65
N ALA A 22 -9.69 -1.58 -3.52
CA ALA A 22 -10.92 -0.80 -3.50
C ALA A 22 -10.75 0.54 -4.21
N LYS A 23 -9.69 1.30 -3.89
CA LYS A 23 -9.37 2.60 -4.51
C LYS A 23 -8.96 2.47 -5.97
N THR A 24 -8.28 1.39 -6.37
CA THR A 24 -7.99 1.11 -7.79
C THR A 24 -9.27 0.84 -8.58
N CYS A 25 -10.17 -0.01 -8.07
CA CYS A 25 -11.47 -0.28 -8.70
C CYS A 25 -12.32 0.99 -8.83
N GLU A 26 -12.42 1.77 -7.74
CA GLU A 26 -13.11 3.06 -7.72
C GLU A 26 -12.58 3.99 -8.82
N SER A 27 -11.25 4.13 -8.89
CA SER A 27 -10.61 5.04 -9.84
C SER A 27 -10.77 4.60 -11.30
N PHE A 28 -10.82 3.31 -11.55
CA PHE A 28 -11.19 2.80 -12.87
C PHE A 28 -12.64 3.19 -13.25
N VAL A 29 -13.58 3.13 -12.28
CA VAL A 29 -14.97 3.58 -12.50
C VAL A 29 -15.01 5.08 -12.77
N GLN A 30 -14.31 5.88 -11.97
CA GLN A 30 -14.23 7.34 -12.14
C GLN A 30 -13.64 7.74 -13.50
N ASN A 31 -12.73 6.92 -14.06
CA ASN A 31 -12.18 7.10 -15.41
C ASN A 31 -13.05 6.43 -16.51
N GLY A 32 -14.33 6.16 -16.24
CA GLY A 32 -15.31 5.74 -17.25
C GLY A 32 -15.30 4.24 -17.58
N SER A 33 -14.58 3.41 -16.82
CA SER A 33 -14.59 1.96 -17.02
C SER A 33 -15.75 1.29 -16.27
N LYS A 34 -16.29 0.21 -16.84
CA LYS A 34 -17.23 -0.68 -16.14
C LYS A 34 -16.41 -1.74 -15.38
N VAL A 35 -16.41 -1.67 -14.06
CA VAL A 35 -15.58 -2.51 -13.19
C VAL A 35 -16.43 -3.54 -12.47
N SER A 36 -15.92 -4.76 -12.31
CA SER A 36 -16.43 -5.79 -11.39
C SER A 36 -15.25 -6.41 -10.64
N LEU A 37 -15.33 -6.42 -9.30
CA LEU A 37 -14.31 -7.05 -8.45
C LEU A 37 -14.70 -8.51 -8.17
N TRP A 38 -13.80 -9.45 -8.47
CA TRP A 38 -13.97 -10.87 -8.14
C TRP A 38 -12.99 -11.28 -7.04
N VAL A 39 -13.55 -11.83 -5.96
CA VAL A 39 -12.80 -12.27 -4.78
C VAL A 39 -13.25 -13.67 -4.36
N PRO A 40 -12.43 -14.43 -3.63
CA PRO A 40 -12.85 -15.71 -3.08
C PRO A 40 -13.95 -15.52 -2.02
N ARG A 41 -14.84 -16.49 -1.89
CA ARG A 41 -15.83 -16.56 -0.81
C ARG A 41 -15.12 -16.99 0.47
N ARG A 42 -14.50 -16.03 1.17
CA ARG A 42 -13.89 -16.23 2.48
C ARG A 42 -14.70 -15.54 3.56
N HIS A 43 -14.66 -16.09 4.76
CA HIS A 43 -15.26 -15.45 5.92
C HIS A 43 -14.50 -14.16 6.27
N THR A 44 -15.25 -13.10 6.56
CA THR A 44 -14.72 -11.83 7.07
C THR A 44 -15.56 -11.39 8.27
N ASN A 45 -14.91 -10.86 9.28
CA ASN A 45 -15.57 -10.30 10.48
C ASN A 45 -16.11 -8.89 10.23
N ILE A 46 -15.85 -8.30 9.05
CA ILE A 46 -16.33 -6.98 8.67
C ILE A 46 -17.70 -7.14 8.01
N SER A 47 -18.72 -6.65 8.68
CA SER A 47 -20.11 -6.62 8.19
C SER A 47 -20.44 -5.33 7.44
N GLU A 48 -19.63 -4.29 7.58
CA GLU A 48 -19.81 -3.00 6.91
C GLU A 48 -19.68 -3.13 5.39
N ASP A 49 -20.54 -2.39 4.65
CA ASP A 49 -20.44 -2.33 3.18
C ASP A 49 -19.06 -1.79 2.75
N PRO A 50 -18.41 -2.40 1.76
CA PRO A 50 -17.09 -1.96 1.30
C PRO A 50 -16.99 -0.47 0.93
N VAL A 51 -18.07 0.13 0.44
CA VAL A 51 -18.11 1.56 0.10
C VAL A 51 -17.91 2.40 1.36
N SER A 52 -18.69 2.12 2.42
CA SER A 52 -18.56 2.81 3.70
C SER A 52 -17.23 2.49 4.39
N PHE A 53 -16.83 1.22 4.38
CA PHE A 53 -15.61 0.76 5.05
C PHE A 53 -14.34 1.43 4.52
N TYR A 54 -14.21 1.56 3.19
CA TYR A 54 -13.04 2.20 2.56
C TYR A 54 -13.25 3.68 2.21
N GLY A 55 -14.43 4.26 2.49
CA GLY A 55 -14.75 5.63 2.12
C GLY A 55 -14.72 5.86 0.61
N LEU A 56 -15.44 5.02 -0.15
CA LEU A 56 -15.50 5.12 -1.60
C LEU A 56 -16.61 6.09 -2.04
N SER A 57 -16.34 6.87 -3.09
CA SER A 57 -17.31 7.76 -3.73
C SER A 57 -18.03 7.11 -4.92
N ALA A 58 -17.46 6.04 -5.48
CA ALA A 58 -18.05 5.29 -6.58
C ALA A 58 -18.24 3.80 -6.22
N ARG A 59 -19.36 3.24 -6.69
CA ARG A 59 -19.71 1.83 -6.45
C ARG A 59 -19.30 0.95 -7.63
N PHE A 60 -18.93 -0.28 -7.32
CA PHE A 60 -18.71 -1.36 -8.29
C PHE A 60 -19.20 -2.69 -7.72
N PRO A 61 -19.70 -3.63 -8.54
CA PRO A 61 -20.16 -4.92 -8.07
C PRO A 61 -19.00 -5.78 -7.57
N VAL A 62 -19.18 -6.41 -6.41
CA VAL A 62 -18.26 -7.40 -5.83
C VAL A 62 -18.87 -8.78 -5.97
N GLN A 63 -18.20 -9.68 -6.68
CA GLN A 63 -18.61 -11.07 -6.86
C GLN A 63 -17.71 -11.99 -6.03
N ARG A 64 -18.32 -12.77 -5.13
CA ARG A 64 -17.64 -13.77 -4.31
C ARG A 64 -17.72 -15.11 -5.03
N LEU A 65 -16.58 -15.58 -5.56
CA LEU A 65 -16.48 -16.85 -6.27
C LEU A 65 -16.24 -18.01 -5.30
N PHE A 66 -16.63 -19.19 -5.71
CA PHE A 66 -16.50 -20.39 -4.90
C PHE A 66 -15.03 -20.69 -4.59
N THR A 67 -14.77 -21.00 -3.35
CA THR A 67 -13.55 -21.60 -2.81
C THR A 67 -13.84 -22.23 -1.46
N ILE A 68 -12.91 -23.05 -0.95
CA ILE A 68 -12.91 -23.55 0.43
C ILE A 68 -11.97 -22.65 1.23
N ASP A 69 -12.46 -22.01 2.28
CA ASP A 69 -11.64 -21.15 3.16
C ASP A 69 -10.73 -22.01 4.07
N SER A 70 -9.70 -22.58 3.44
CA SER A 70 -8.74 -23.48 4.09
C SER A 70 -7.45 -22.76 4.51
N VAL A 71 -7.40 -21.43 4.46
CA VAL A 71 -6.20 -20.63 4.78
C VAL A 71 -5.68 -20.89 6.20
N ALA A 72 -6.58 -21.19 7.15
CA ALA A 72 -6.22 -21.54 8.53
C ALA A 72 -5.38 -22.85 8.64
N TRP A 73 -5.38 -23.70 7.61
CA TRP A 73 -4.56 -24.92 7.57
C TRP A 73 -3.11 -24.66 7.15
N GLY A 74 -2.68 -23.39 7.15
CA GLY A 74 -1.32 -22.99 6.79
C GLY A 74 -1.04 -23.00 5.29
N ARG A 75 0.21 -23.27 4.92
CA ARG A 75 0.69 -23.16 3.52
C ARG A 75 -0.07 -24.07 2.54
N TRP A 76 -0.37 -25.28 2.93
CA TRP A 76 -1.12 -26.23 2.08
C TRP A 76 -2.57 -25.83 1.91
N GLY A 77 -3.19 -25.33 2.99
CA GLY A 77 -4.56 -24.80 2.91
C GLY A 77 -4.65 -23.57 2.01
N PHE A 78 -3.68 -22.67 2.10
CA PHE A 78 -3.60 -21.52 1.20
C PHE A 78 -3.40 -21.93 -0.28
N PHE A 79 -2.55 -22.93 -0.52
CA PHE A 79 -2.33 -23.46 -1.87
C PHE A 79 -3.63 -24.08 -2.45
N LEU A 80 -4.30 -24.95 -1.70
CA LEU A 80 -5.57 -25.57 -2.09
C LEU A 80 -6.61 -24.49 -2.42
N GLU A 81 -6.77 -23.52 -1.54
CA GLU A 81 -7.69 -22.40 -1.72
C GLU A 81 -7.37 -21.62 -3.00
N SER A 82 -6.11 -21.30 -3.24
CA SER A 82 -5.65 -20.56 -4.41
C SER A 82 -5.95 -21.31 -5.71
N VAL A 83 -5.76 -22.63 -5.73
CA VAL A 83 -6.11 -23.48 -6.89
C VAL A 83 -7.62 -23.48 -7.14
N LEU A 84 -8.43 -23.73 -6.10
CA LEU A 84 -9.88 -23.76 -6.22
C LEU A 84 -10.44 -22.39 -6.67
N PHE A 85 -9.91 -21.31 -6.12
CA PHE A 85 -10.28 -19.96 -6.55
C PHE A 85 -9.92 -19.73 -8.03
N ALA A 86 -8.71 -20.10 -8.45
CA ALA A 86 -8.26 -19.91 -9.82
C ALA A 86 -9.10 -20.73 -10.81
N VAL A 87 -9.50 -21.96 -10.46
CA VAL A 87 -10.45 -22.77 -11.26
C VAL A 87 -11.82 -22.08 -11.34
N SER A 88 -12.33 -21.56 -10.22
CA SER A 88 -13.62 -20.85 -10.19
C SER A 88 -13.58 -19.57 -11.04
N VAL A 89 -12.48 -18.85 -10.99
CA VAL A 89 -12.24 -17.69 -11.87
C VAL A 89 -12.23 -18.10 -13.33
N PHE A 90 -11.53 -19.17 -13.68
CA PHE A 90 -11.48 -19.69 -15.06
C PHE A 90 -12.86 -20.03 -15.59
N LEU A 91 -13.63 -20.83 -14.84
CA LEU A 91 -14.98 -21.23 -15.25
C LEU A 91 -15.91 -20.02 -15.44
N ARG A 92 -15.77 -19.01 -14.60
CA ARG A 92 -16.54 -17.77 -14.69
C ARG A 92 -16.07 -16.91 -15.87
N ALA A 93 -14.76 -16.79 -16.08
CA ALA A 93 -14.16 -15.98 -17.15
C ALA A 93 -14.61 -16.45 -18.54
N ARG A 94 -14.71 -17.76 -18.78
CA ARG A 94 -15.23 -18.33 -20.04
C ARG A 94 -16.64 -17.87 -20.41
N ARG A 95 -17.43 -17.46 -19.42
CA ARG A 95 -18.83 -17.00 -19.59
C ARG A 95 -18.97 -15.49 -19.45
N THR A 96 -17.86 -14.77 -19.27
CA THR A 96 -17.88 -13.33 -19.01
C THR A 96 -17.18 -12.59 -20.14
N LYS A 97 -17.90 -11.72 -20.82
CA LYS A 97 -17.31 -10.79 -21.79
C LYS A 97 -16.64 -9.65 -21.01
N ALA A 98 -15.33 -9.57 -21.04
CA ALA A 98 -14.52 -8.49 -20.48
C ALA A 98 -13.49 -8.06 -21.53
N ASP A 99 -13.15 -6.78 -21.54
CA ASP A 99 -12.06 -6.28 -22.38
C ASP A 99 -10.72 -6.64 -21.74
N VAL A 100 -10.68 -6.66 -20.38
CA VAL A 100 -9.49 -6.97 -19.58
C VAL A 100 -9.86 -7.72 -18.31
N PHE A 101 -9.13 -8.80 -18.01
CA PHE A 101 -9.03 -9.39 -16.69
C PHE A 101 -7.77 -8.83 -16.00
N TYR A 102 -7.94 -7.98 -15.01
CA TYR A 102 -6.86 -7.33 -14.27
C TYR A 102 -6.62 -8.09 -12.96
N CYS A 103 -5.46 -8.70 -12.78
CA CYS A 103 -5.23 -9.65 -11.69
C CYS A 103 -3.90 -9.41 -10.97
N ARG A 104 -3.91 -9.64 -9.64
CA ARG A 104 -2.71 -9.57 -8.79
C ARG A 104 -2.14 -10.95 -8.43
N ASP A 105 -2.94 -11.99 -8.58
CA ASP A 105 -2.58 -13.36 -8.17
C ASP A 105 -1.95 -14.13 -9.33
N GLU A 106 -0.73 -14.62 -9.12
CA GLU A 106 0.06 -15.32 -10.15
C GLU A 106 -0.57 -16.64 -10.62
N MET A 107 -1.26 -17.37 -9.72
CA MET A 107 -1.91 -18.63 -10.07
C MET A 107 -3.09 -18.38 -11.02
N VAL A 108 -3.90 -17.37 -10.72
CA VAL A 108 -5.02 -16.96 -11.59
C VAL A 108 -4.50 -16.48 -12.94
N VAL A 109 -3.43 -15.66 -12.94
CA VAL A 109 -2.80 -15.18 -14.19
C VAL A 109 -2.33 -16.37 -15.03
N ALA A 110 -1.62 -17.32 -14.43
CA ALA A 110 -1.10 -18.50 -15.14
C ALA A 110 -2.22 -19.31 -15.80
N ILE A 111 -3.31 -19.57 -15.06
CA ILE A 111 -4.45 -20.33 -15.59
C ILE A 111 -5.16 -19.58 -16.72
N LEU A 112 -5.40 -18.27 -16.56
CA LEU A 112 -6.08 -17.49 -17.60
C LEU A 112 -5.20 -17.32 -18.85
N CYS A 113 -3.88 -17.24 -18.73
CA CYS A 113 -2.96 -17.21 -19.86
C CYS A 113 -3.02 -18.50 -20.70
N LEU A 114 -3.25 -19.68 -20.08
CA LEU A 114 -3.39 -20.95 -20.80
C LEU A 114 -4.57 -20.96 -21.78
N PHE A 115 -5.59 -20.16 -21.53
CA PHE A 115 -6.81 -20.08 -22.32
C PHE A 115 -6.92 -18.83 -23.19
N GLY A 116 -5.82 -18.09 -23.35
CA GLY A 116 -5.76 -16.91 -24.20
C GLY A 116 -6.65 -15.75 -23.76
N ALA A 117 -7.02 -15.68 -22.47
CA ALA A 117 -7.81 -14.57 -21.96
C ALA A 117 -7.04 -13.23 -22.03
N PRO A 118 -7.71 -12.09 -22.23
CA PRO A 118 -7.09 -10.77 -22.23
C PRO A 118 -6.72 -10.38 -20.79
N ILE A 119 -5.61 -10.93 -20.28
CA ILE A 119 -5.19 -10.75 -18.89
C ILE A 119 -4.03 -9.78 -18.76
N VAL A 120 -4.09 -8.98 -17.70
CA VAL A 120 -3.02 -8.08 -17.21
C VAL A 120 -2.63 -8.49 -15.80
N TRP A 121 -1.34 -8.62 -15.56
CA TRP A 121 -0.82 -8.94 -14.24
C TRP A 121 -0.28 -7.69 -13.54
N GLU A 122 -0.84 -7.36 -12.38
CA GLU A 122 -0.27 -6.35 -11.46
C GLU A 122 0.62 -7.03 -10.44
N SER A 123 1.95 -6.88 -10.55
CA SER A 123 2.91 -7.50 -9.65
C SER A 123 3.38 -6.54 -8.57
N HIS A 124 3.42 -7.04 -7.31
CA HIS A 124 3.81 -6.30 -6.12
C HIS A 124 5.06 -6.86 -5.41
N THR A 125 5.52 -8.06 -5.76
CA THR A 125 6.54 -8.77 -4.96
C THR A 125 7.68 -9.38 -5.76
N GLY A 126 7.67 -9.30 -7.08
CA GLY A 126 8.70 -9.94 -7.91
C GLY A 126 8.63 -11.47 -7.87
N ALA A 127 7.42 -12.04 -7.92
CA ALA A 127 7.22 -13.48 -7.92
C ALA A 127 7.88 -14.13 -9.14
N TRP A 128 8.85 -15.03 -8.93
CA TRP A 128 9.61 -15.72 -9.97
C TRP A 128 9.78 -17.22 -9.73
N GLY A 129 8.88 -17.85 -8.98
CA GLY A 129 8.75 -19.31 -8.91
C GLY A 129 8.25 -19.90 -10.23
N LEU A 130 7.99 -21.21 -10.27
CA LEU A 130 7.51 -21.89 -11.48
C LEU A 130 6.23 -21.23 -12.05
N VAL A 131 5.26 -20.93 -11.21
CA VAL A 131 3.99 -20.30 -11.62
C VAL A 131 4.22 -18.86 -12.04
N GLY A 132 4.94 -18.06 -11.24
CA GLY A 132 5.18 -16.63 -11.53
C GLY A 132 6.00 -16.42 -12.79
N SER A 133 7.05 -17.23 -13.02
CA SER A 133 7.85 -17.13 -14.25
C SER A 133 7.08 -17.57 -15.49
N PHE A 134 6.21 -18.59 -15.37
CA PHE A 134 5.30 -18.97 -16.45
C PHE A 134 4.31 -17.85 -16.76
N ALA A 135 3.66 -17.30 -15.75
CA ALA A 135 2.72 -16.17 -15.87
C ALA A 135 3.39 -14.96 -16.53
N ALA A 136 4.57 -14.55 -16.04
CA ALA A 136 5.31 -13.39 -16.54
C ALA A 136 5.65 -13.51 -18.04
N ARG A 137 6.03 -14.71 -18.51
CA ARG A 137 6.38 -14.95 -19.92
C ARG A 137 5.18 -15.07 -20.87
N ARG A 138 3.98 -15.23 -20.34
CA ARG A 138 2.76 -15.44 -21.12
C ARG A 138 1.82 -14.24 -21.12
N VAL A 139 1.87 -13.42 -20.06
CA VAL A 139 1.06 -12.22 -19.98
C VAL A 139 1.54 -11.20 -21.01
N ARG A 140 0.61 -10.58 -21.74
CA ARG A 140 0.97 -9.57 -22.75
C ARG A 140 1.35 -8.24 -22.16
N ARG A 141 0.76 -7.90 -21.00
CA ARG A 141 0.97 -6.63 -20.32
C ARG A 141 1.06 -6.85 -18.82
N MET A 142 2.01 -6.15 -18.23
CA MET A 142 2.28 -6.18 -16.80
C MET A 142 2.26 -4.76 -16.24
N VAL A 143 1.66 -4.60 -15.07
CA VAL A 143 1.76 -3.39 -14.26
C VAL A 143 2.60 -3.72 -13.04
N VAL A 144 3.58 -2.89 -12.73
CA VAL A 144 4.42 -3.04 -11.53
C VAL A 144 4.41 -1.76 -10.73
N ILE A 145 4.59 -1.89 -9.41
CA ILE A 145 4.46 -0.75 -8.49
C ILE A 145 5.77 0.03 -8.26
N SER A 146 6.88 -0.42 -8.82
CA SER A 146 8.18 0.26 -8.68
C SER A 146 9.08 0.03 -9.90
N HIS A 147 10.04 0.93 -10.11
CA HIS A 147 11.08 0.76 -11.12
C HIS A 147 11.97 -0.45 -10.79
N GLY A 148 12.23 -0.70 -9.50
CA GLY A 148 12.96 -1.89 -9.08
C GLY A 148 12.30 -3.19 -9.55
N LEU A 149 10.96 -3.30 -9.48
CA LEU A 149 10.23 -4.44 -10.05
C LEU A 149 10.32 -4.51 -11.58
N LYS A 150 10.24 -3.37 -12.27
CA LYS A 150 10.42 -3.33 -13.72
C LYS A 150 11.80 -3.86 -14.10
N THR A 151 12.86 -3.34 -13.47
CA THR A 151 14.24 -3.80 -13.68
C THR A 151 14.36 -5.30 -13.44
N PHE A 152 13.82 -5.80 -12.33
CA PHE A 152 13.81 -7.22 -12.01
C PHE A 152 13.19 -8.08 -13.13
N TYR A 153 12.01 -7.73 -13.64
CA TYR A 153 11.38 -8.51 -14.71
C TYR A 153 12.09 -8.38 -16.05
N VAL A 154 12.65 -7.21 -16.38
CA VAL A 154 13.46 -7.01 -17.59
C VAL A 154 14.72 -7.86 -17.55
N GLU A 155 15.42 -7.94 -16.42
CA GLU A 155 16.59 -8.83 -16.22
C GLU A 155 16.24 -10.32 -16.36
N LYS A 156 14.96 -10.67 -16.12
CA LYS A 156 14.43 -12.03 -16.35
C LYS A 156 13.95 -12.28 -17.80
N GLY A 157 14.15 -11.31 -18.71
CA GLY A 157 13.83 -11.43 -20.12
C GLY A 157 12.42 -11.01 -20.52
N ILE A 158 11.69 -10.29 -19.66
CA ILE A 158 10.40 -9.70 -20.04
C ILE A 158 10.64 -8.38 -20.76
N ALA A 159 9.96 -8.17 -21.89
CA ALA A 159 10.17 -6.99 -22.72
C ALA A 159 9.77 -5.70 -21.98
N ALA A 160 10.68 -4.73 -21.89
CA ALA A 160 10.47 -3.48 -21.17
C ALA A 160 9.22 -2.69 -21.60
N PRO A 161 8.82 -2.65 -22.89
CA PRO A 161 7.60 -1.99 -23.33
C PRO A 161 6.31 -2.65 -22.85
N SER A 162 6.33 -3.95 -22.50
CA SER A 162 5.18 -4.66 -21.96
C SER A 162 4.95 -4.39 -20.45
N ILE A 163 5.84 -3.62 -19.80
CA ILE A 163 5.78 -3.35 -18.36
C ILE A 163 5.56 -1.86 -18.10
N LEU A 164 4.42 -1.52 -17.54
CA LEU A 164 4.11 -0.19 -17.02
C LEU A 164 4.51 -0.09 -15.54
N VAL A 165 5.23 0.97 -15.17
CA VAL A 165 5.42 1.34 -13.76
C VAL A 165 4.29 2.27 -13.34
N ALA A 166 3.47 1.81 -12.39
CA ALA A 166 2.38 2.57 -11.79
C ALA A 166 2.39 2.37 -10.27
N PRO A 167 3.15 3.20 -9.53
CA PRO A 167 3.18 3.16 -8.07
C PRO A 167 1.79 3.26 -7.46
N ASP A 168 1.64 2.87 -6.21
CA ASP A 168 0.38 3.06 -5.49
C ASP A 168 0.02 4.54 -5.40
N GLY A 169 -1.16 4.86 -4.90
CA GLY A 169 -1.66 6.23 -4.92
C GLY A 169 -2.31 6.65 -3.62
N VAL A 170 -2.88 7.86 -3.65
CA VAL A 170 -3.60 8.46 -2.52
C VAL A 170 -4.89 9.12 -2.99
N ASP A 171 -5.87 9.17 -2.09
CA ASP A 171 -7.11 9.94 -2.24
C ASP A 171 -6.88 11.36 -1.73
N LEU A 172 -6.61 12.29 -2.63
CA LEU A 172 -6.33 13.69 -2.27
C LEU A 172 -7.52 14.41 -1.64
N ASP A 173 -8.75 14.01 -1.98
CA ASP A 173 -9.95 14.66 -1.45
C ASP A 173 -10.11 14.38 0.05
N ALA A 174 -9.68 13.21 0.53
CA ALA A 174 -9.65 12.88 1.95
C ALA A 174 -8.75 13.84 2.76
N PHE A 175 -7.75 14.45 2.15
CA PHE A 175 -6.82 15.38 2.82
C PHE A 175 -7.27 16.84 2.80
N LYS A 176 -8.24 17.21 1.96
CA LYS A 176 -8.81 18.57 1.92
C LYS A 176 -9.65 18.89 3.15
N ALA A 177 -10.33 17.88 3.70
CA ALA A 177 -11.25 18.01 4.84
C ALA A 177 -10.68 17.49 6.17
N ARG A 178 -9.34 17.35 6.28
CA ARG A 178 -8.70 16.82 7.48
C ARG A 178 -8.92 17.70 8.70
N SER A 179 -8.96 17.08 9.88
CA SER A 179 -9.06 17.73 11.18
C SER A 179 -7.88 18.68 11.46
N SER A 180 -8.07 19.65 12.38
CA SER A 180 -6.95 20.40 12.93
C SER A 180 -6.04 19.48 13.76
N LYS A 181 -4.79 19.91 13.99
CA LYS A 181 -3.83 19.16 14.81
C LYS A 181 -4.35 18.93 16.22
N GLU A 182 -4.92 19.94 16.85
CA GLU A 182 -5.48 19.88 18.20
C GLU A 182 -6.64 18.87 18.28
N SER A 183 -7.56 18.92 17.32
CA SER A 183 -8.68 17.98 17.22
C SER A 183 -8.21 16.55 17.02
N ALA A 184 -7.22 16.35 16.14
CA ALA A 184 -6.63 15.04 15.89
C ALA A 184 -5.94 14.47 17.15
N ARG A 185 -5.17 15.30 17.87
CA ARG A 185 -4.51 14.90 19.12
C ARG A 185 -5.51 14.54 20.21
N THR A 186 -6.52 15.38 20.42
CA THR A 186 -7.60 15.11 21.40
C THR A 186 -8.28 13.77 21.12
N ARG A 187 -8.65 13.52 19.86
CA ARG A 187 -9.28 12.26 19.44
C ARG A 187 -8.39 11.04 19.66
N LEU A 188 -7.09 11.18 19.47
CA LEU A 188 -6.12 10.09 19.63
C LEU A 188 -5.61 9.97 21.08
N GLY A 189 -6.05 10.84 22.01
CA GLY A 189 -5.57 10.87 23.39
C GLY A 189 -4.11 11.28 23.53
N LEU A 190 -3.62 12.14 22.63
CA LEU A 190 -2.22 12.61 22.63
C LEU A 190 -2.08 13.95 23.35
N PRO A 191 -0.93 14.22 24.02
CA PRO A 191 -0.66 15.52 24.61
C PRO A 191 -0.65 16.63 23.55
N LEU A 192 -1.32 17.76 23.84
CA LEU A 192 -1.45 18.86 22.88
C LEU A 192 -0.11 19.55 22.60
N ASP A 193 0.76 19.67 23.62
CA ASP A 193 2.03 20.39 23.55
C ASP A 193 3.24 19.49 23.21
N ALA A 194 3.04 18.17 23.08
CA ALA A 194 4.14 17.25 22.77
C ALA A 194 4.65 17.46 21.35
N LYS A 195 5.96 17.20 21.15
CA LYS A 195 6.57 17.04 19.83
C LYS A 195 6.31 15.60 19.37
N VAL A 196 5.41 15.41 18.40
CA VAL A 196 4.90 14.08 17.97
C VAL A 196 5.60 13.62 16.70
N ALA A 197 6.38 12.54 16.81
CA ALA A 197 6.84 11.75 15.68
C ALA A 197 5.89 10.55 15.50
N LEU A 198 5.22 10.43 14.34
CA LEU A 198 4.15 9.46 14.12
C LEU A 198 4.51 8.44 13.03
N TYR A 199 4.32 7.15 13.34
CA TYR A 199 4.29 6.07 12.38
C TYR A 199 2.88 5.50 12.23
N VAL A 200 2.45 5.26 10.99
CA VAL A 200 1.17 4.57 10.71
C VAL A 200 1.42 3.30 9.89
N GLY A 201 0.88 2.19 10.35
CA GLY A 201 0.94 0.91 9.63
C GLY A 201 1.15 -0.30 10.53
N GLY A 202 1.16 -1.48 9.93
CA GLY A 202 1.42 -2.74 10.64
C GLY A 202 2.82 -2.75 11.27
N ILE A 203 2.94 -3.42 12.40
CA ILE A 203 4.18 -3.60 13.16
C ILE A 203 4.85 -4.90 12.71
N GLY A 204 6.12 -4.83 12.36
CA GLY A 204 6.95 -5.99 11.96
C GLY A 204 8.32 -5.56 11.47
N SER A 205 9.30 -6.46 11.64
CA SER A 205 10.70 -6.21 11.22
C SER A 205 10.80 -5.95 9.70
N GLU A 206 9.97 -6.64 8.91
CA GLU A 206 9.88 -6.41 7.46
C GLU A 206 9.38 -5.01 7.08
N LYS A 207 8.81 -4.27 8.05
CA LYS A 207 8.39 -2.87 7.90
C LYS A 207 9.41 -1.89 8.48
N GLY A 208 10.50 -2.38 9.08
CA GLY A 208 11.51 -1.56 9.74
C GLY A 208 11.04 -0.92 11.06
N THR A 209 10.00 -1.44 11.72
CA THR A 209 9.47 -0.83 12.95
C THR A 209 10.39 -1.03 14.16
N ASP A 210 11.26 -2.03 14.14
CA ASP A 210 12.24 -2.26 15.24
C ASP A 210 13.18 -1.04 15.38
N VAL A 211 13.53 -0.41 14.26
CA VAL A 211 14.33 0.84 14.23
C VAL A 211 13.58 1.98 14.89
N VAL A 212 12.26 2.07 14.67
CA VAL A 212 11.40 3.13 15.24
C VAL A 212 11.33 2.99 16.75
N PHE A 213 11.18 1.78 17.27
CA PHE A 213 11.11 1.53 18.72
C PHE A 213 12.44 1.87 19.40
N THR A 214 13.55 1.41 18.85
CA THR A 214 14.88 1.71 19.42
C THR A 214 15.21 3.19 19.30
N ALA A 215 14.85 3.86 18.20
CA ALA A 215 15.03 5.31 18.06
C ALA A 215 14.23 6.11 19.09
N ALA A 216 13.02 5.63 19.46
CA ALA A 216 12.20 6.29 20.48
C ALA A 216 12.90 6.38 21.86
N GLU A 217 13.70 5.37 22.23
CA GLU A 217 14.48 5.38 23.47
C GLU A 217 15.62 6.43 23.47
N LEU A 218 16.02 6.88 22.27
CA LEU A 218 17.08 7.87 22.06
C LEU A 218 16.55 9.30 21.92
N LEU A 219 15.21 9.48 21.88
CA LEU A 219 14.59 10.80 21.79
C LEU A 219 14.53 11.48 23.15
N PRO A 220 14.64 12.83 23.20
CA PRO A 220 14.37 13.62 24.41
C PRO A 220 12.93 13.40 24.92
N ARG A 221 12.71 13.57 26.22
CA ARG A 221 11.40 13.34 26.87
C ARG A 221 10.25 14.20 26.35
N GLU A 222 10.54 15.37 25.80
CA GLU A 222 9.54 16.25 25.16
C GLU A 222 9.12 15.78 23.75
N MET A 223 9.81 14.78 23.21
CA MET A 223 9.47 14.16 21.92
C MET A 223 8.83 12.81 22.15
N THR A 224 7.66 12.63 21.57
CA THR A 224 6.87 11.39 21.74
C THR A 224 6.79 10.63 20.42
N MET A 225 7.22 9.37 20.42
CA MET A 225 6.98 8.46 19.30
C MET A 225 5.57 7.87 19.45
N VAL A 226 4.76 8.03 18.41
CA VAL A 226 3.38 7.51 18.36
C VAL A 226 3.26 6.47 17.25
N ILE A 227 2.61 5.35 17.55
CA ILE A 227 2.36 4.26 16.62
C ILE A 227 0.86 4.06 16.46
N ILE A 228 0.36 4.21 15.24
CA ILE A 228 -1.02 3.85 14.86
C ILE A 228 -0.96 2.62 13.96
N GLY A 229 -1.42 1.47 14.45
CA GLY A 229 -1.42 0.25 13.65
C GLY A 229 -1.68 -1.02 14.43
N GLU A 230 -1.76 -2.12 13.70
CA GLU A 230 -1.92 -3.44 14.27
C GLU A 230 -0.59 -3.99 14.78
N GLY A 231 -0.55 -4.38 16.05
CA GLY A 231 0.57 -5.11 16.66
C GLY A 231 0.26 -6.59 16.91
N GLY A 232 -1.00 -7.00 16.71
CA GLY A 232 -1.44 -8.37 17.02
C GLY A 232 -1.19 -8.73 18.48
N GLU A 233 -0.93 -10.01 18.74
CA GLU A 233 -0.65 -10.55 20.09
C GLU A 233 0.64 -9.98 20.73
N LYS A 234 1.52 -9.37 19.91
CA LYS A 234 2.78 -8.78 20.40
C LYS A 234 2.62 -7.36 20.96
N LEU A 235 1.45 -6.73 20.81
CA LEU A 235 1.28 -5.33 21.17
C LEU A 235 1.51 -5.07 22.67
N GLU A 236 0.99 -5.92 23.54
CA GLU A 236 1.19 -5.77 25.00
C GLU A 236 2.67 -5.93 25.38
N THR A 237 3.35 -6.93 24.83
CA THR A 237 4.80 -7.11 25.05
C THR A 237 5.61 -5.91 24.58
N LEU A 238 5.17 -5.28 23.46
CA LEU A 238 5.84 -4.06 22.95
C LEU A 238 5.58 -2.86 23.85
N ARG A 239 4.39 -2.70 24.42
CA ARG A 239 4.06 -1.65 25.39
C ARG A 239 4.92 -1.75 26.65
N GLU A 240 5.08 -2.97 27.17
CA GLU A 240 5.94 -3.23 28.34
C GLU A 240 7.41 -2.93 28.03
N ARG A 241 7.88 -3.34 26.86
CA ARG A 241 9.27 -3.18 26.46
C ARG A 241 9.65 -1.73 26.11
N PHE A 242 8.70 -0.98 25.51
CA PHE A 242 8.93 0.38 25.02
C PHE A 242 7.95 1.39 25.65
N PRO A 243 8.05 1.68 26.96
CA PRO A 243 7.08 2.51 27.68
C PRO A 243 7.06 3.97 27.22
N HIS A 244 8.08 4.41 26.49
CA HIS A 244 8.16 5.77 25.90
C HIS A 244 7.46 5.88 24.53
N VAL A 245 6.94 4.77 23.99
CA VAL A 245 6.18 4.75 22.74
C VAL A 245 4.68 4.72 23.04
N LEU A 246 3.93 5.65 22.46
CA LEU A 246 2.48 5.65 22.57
C LEU A 246 1.85 4.79 21.47
N PHE A 247 1.28 3.65 21.84
CA PHE A 247 0.57 2.76 20.94
C PHE A 247 -0.93 3.07 20.96
N VAL A 248 -1.43 3.70 19.91
CA VAL A 248 -2.84 4.08 19.76
C VAL A 248 -3.72 2.89 19.33
N GLY A 249 -3.10 1.87 18.72
CA GLY A 249 -3.81 0.73 18.12
C GLY A 249 -4.24 1.00 16.67
N ALA A 250 -4.93 0.01 16.08
CA ALA A 250 -5.43 0.12 14.72
C ALA A 250 -6.54 1.18 14.60
N ARG A 251 -6.56 1.89 13.47
CA ARG A 251 -7.60 2.86 13.11
C ARG A 251 -8.12 2.59 11.71
N PRO A 252 -9.41 2.85 11.42
CA PRO A 252 -9.97 2.69 10.09
C PRO A 252 -9.20 3.50 9.03
N TYR A 253 -9.07 2.93 7.83
CA TYR A 253 -8.37 3.59 6.71
C TYR A 253 -8.97 4.97 6.37
N ARG A 254 -10.28 5.14 6.48
CA ARG A 254 -10.97 6.42 6.24
C ARG A 254 -10.57 7.54 7.20
N GLU A 255 -9.97 7.21 8.36
CA GLU A 255 -9.48 8.19 9.34
C GLU A 255 -8.00 8.57 9.13
N LEU A 256 -7.35 8.02 8.07
CA LEU A 256 -5.91 8.17 7.90
C LEU A 256 -5.48 9.64 7.80
N ALA A 257 -6.16 10.45 7.00
CA ALA A 257 -5.85 11.88 6.85
C ALA A 257 -5.93 12.64 8.19
N ASP A 258 -6.98 12.38 8.96
CA ASP A 258 -7.19 12.96 10.28
C ASP A 258 -6.14 12.50 11.30
N ASN A 259 -5.75 11.22 11.24
CA ASN A 259 -4.74 10.68 12.15
C ASN A 259 -3.36 11.29 11.88
N LEU A 260 -3.02 11.51 10.59
CA LEU A 260 -1.75 12.13 10.22
C LEU A 260 -1.67 13.61 10.63
N ALA A 261 -2.81 14.30 10.77
CA ALA A 261 -2.85 15.69 11.21
C ALA A 261 -2.32 15.88 12.65
N ALA A 262 -2.30 14.84 13.48
CA ALA A 262 -1.77 14.90 14.85
C ALA A 262 -0.23 15.05 14.91
N ALA A 263 0.47 14.73 13.83
CA ALA A 263 1.93 14.64 13.79
C ALA A 263 2.62 16.00 13.57
N ASP A 264 3.85 16.11 14.08
CA ASP A 264 4.83 17.12 13.68
C ASP A 264 5.83 16.55 12.67
N VAL A 265 6.11 15.24 12.76
CA VAL A 265 6.99 14.50 11.86
C VAL A 265 6.38 13.14 11.56
N LEU A 266 6.39 12.70 10.31
CA LEU A 266 5.96 11.37 9.89
C LEU A 266 7.17 10.48 9.62
N VAL A 267 7.18 9.31 10.24
CA VAL A 267 8.29 8.37 10.15
C VAL A 267 7.97 7.28 9.13
N LEU A 268 8.79 7.16 8.09
CA LEU A 268 8.67 6.14 7.05
C LEU A 268 9.87 5.17 7.13
N PRO A 269 9.84 4.19 8.02
CA PRO A 269 10.90 3.20 8.11
C PRO A 269 10.71 2.15 7.00
N SER A 270 11.79 1.78 6.38
CA SER A 270 11.88 0.66 5.44
C SER A 270 13.22 -0.01 5.69
N THR A 271 13.24 -1.34 5.76
CA THR A 271 14.49 -2.06 6.01
C THR A 271 15.24 -2.32 4.71
N ALA A 272 16.57 -2.20 4.75
CA ALA A 272 17.46 -2.59 3.67
C ALA A 272 17.74 -4.11 3.65
N GLN A 273 17.42 -4.82 4.73
CA GLN A 273 17.69 -6.27 4.89
C GLN A 273 16.73 -7.15 4.06
N ASN A 274 15.61 -6.61 3.59
CA ASN A 274 14.64 -7.32 2.77
C ASN A 274 14.55 -6.66 1.39
N ILE A 275 14.82 -7.43 0.33
CA ILE A 275 14.85 -6.94 -1.05
C ILE A 275 13.50 -6.33 -1.48
N VAL A 276 12.37 -6.90 -1.01
CA VAL A 276 11.03 -6.37 -1.32
C VAL A 276 10.87 -4.99 -0.70
N SER A 277 11.25 -4.82 0.58
CA SER A 277 11.22 -3.52 1.26
C SER A 277 12.17 -2.52 0.60
N ALA A 278 13.41 -2.96 0.33
CA ALA A 278 14.48 -2.08 -0.18
C ALA A 278 14.27 -1.62 -1.64
N ARG A 279 13.70 -2.48 -2.51
CA ARG A 279 13.69 -2.25 -3.96
C ARG A 279 12.33 -2.33 -4.64
N PHE A 280 11.38 -3.10 -4.09
CA PHE A 280 10.15 -3.46 -4.81
C PHE A 280 8.90 -2.79 -4.28
N THR A 281 8.95 -2.25 -3.06
CA THR A 281 7.76 -1.72 -2.39
C THR A 281 7.33 -0.35 -2.93
N SER A 282 6.03 -0.10 -2.84
CA SER A 282 5.39 1.21 -3.02
C SER A 282 4.39 1.38 -1.88
N PRO A 283 4.85 1.83 -0.68
CA PRO A 283 3.99 1.81 0.50
C PRO A 283 2.87 2.86 0.40
N LEU A 284 1.61 2.47 0.59
CA LEU A 284 0.47 3.39 0.58
C LEU A 284 0.63 4.58 1.52
N LYS A 285 1.25 4.35 2.70
CA LYS A 285 1.51 5.39 3.68
C LYS A 285 2.42 6.51 3.16
N LEU A 286 3.36 6.20 2.24
CA LEU A 286 4.24 7.20 1.64
C LEU A 286 3.43 8.30 0.96
N PHE A 287 2.46 7.94 0.12
CA PHE A 287 1.63 8.90 -0.61
C PHE A 287 0.69 9.67 0.32
N ALA A 288 0.17 9.01 1.35
CA ALA A 288 -0.62 9.67 2.40
C ALA A 288 0.23 10.68 3.19
N TYR A 289 1.48 10.33 3.50
CA TYR A 289 2.42 11.24 4.18
C TYR A 289 2.71 12.46 3.31
N MET A 290 2.98 12.27 2.02
CA MET A 290 3.15 13.38 1.08
C MET A 290 1.92 14.30 1.05
N ALA A 291 0.71 13.73 1.00
CA ALA A 291 -0.54 14.50 0.95
C ALA A 291 -0.84 15.28 2.24
N SER A 292 -0.27 14.86 3.36
CA SER A 292 -0.53 15.46 4.67
C SER A 292 0.15 16.81 4.90
N GLN A 293 1.13 17.20 4.09
CA GLN A 293 2.01 18.38 4.28
C GLN A 293 2.87 18.33 5.54
N VAL A 294 2.82 17.24 6.31
CA VAL A 294 3.67 17.06 7.48
C VAL A 294 5.06 16.62 7.02
N PRO A 295 6.15 17.15 7.61
CA PRO A 295 7.51 16.73 7.30
C PRO A 295 7.70 15.22 7.38
N ILE A 296 8.42 14.64 6.42
CA ILE A 296 8.67 13.19 6.33
C ILE A 296 10.14 12.92 6.65
N VAL A 297 10.40 11.99 7.56
CA VAL A 297 11.70 11.33 7.71
C VAL A 297 11.60 9.91 7.17
N ALA A 298 12.44 9.55 6.20
CA ALA A 298 12.36 8.30 5.46
C ALA A 298 13.70 7.55 5.46
N SER A 299 13.63 6.21 5.45
CA SER A 299 14.81 5.37 5.22
C SER A 299 15.38 5.62 3.83
N ASP A 300 16.70 5.76 3.75
CA ASP A 300 17.41 5.89 2.48
C ASP A 300 17.53 4.52 1.82
N VAL A 301 16.49 4.12 1.09
CA VAL A 301 16.43 2.88 0.31
C VAL A 301 15.92 3.17 -1.11
N PRO A 302 16.37 2.39 -2.12
CA PRO A 302 16.06 2.64 -3.53
C PRO A 302 14.57 2.81 -3.82
N SER A 303 13.69 1.96 -3.25
CA SER A 303 12.24 2.02 -3.51
C SER A 303 11.58 3.31 -3.03
N ILE A 304 12.08 3.92 -1.97
CA ILE A 304 11.57 5.20 -1.45
C ILE A 304 12.16 6.35 -2.24
N ARG A 305 13.43 6.26 -2.63
CA ARG A 305 14.11 7.24 -3.52
C ARG A 305 13.46 7.36 -4.90
N GLU A 306 12.74 6.35 -5.37
CA GLU A 306 11.96 6.45 -6.62
C GLU A 306 10.85 7.52 -6.54
N ILE A 307 10.34 7.81 -5.34
CA ILE A 307 9.19 8.68 -5.12
C ILE A 307 9.59 9.99 -4.43
N LEU A 308 10.36 9.90 -3.35
CA LEU A 308 10.85 11.04 -2.59
C LEU A 308 12.27 11.42 -3.04
N ASP A 309 12.61 12.70 -2.86
CA ASP A 309 13.92 13.28 -3.13
C ASP A 309 14.35 14.18 -1.96
N ASP A 310 15.49 14.84 -2.13
CA ASP A 310 16.06 15.72 -1.08
C ASP A 310 15.24 17.00 -0.84
N GLU A 311 14.32 17.34 -1.76
CA GLU A 311 13.41 18.48 -1.59
C GLU A 311 12.11 18.09 -0.86
N THR A 312 11.79 16.79 -0.77
CA THR A 312 10.51 16.30 -0.26
C THR A 312 10.61 15.52 1.05
N ALA A 313 11.82 15.08 1.46
CA ALA A 313 12.01 14.32 2.68
C ALA A 313 13.35 14.60 3.36
N PHE A 314 13.41 14.27 4.65
CA PHE A 314 14.67 14.07 5.37
C PHE A 314 15.02 12.58 5.32
N TRP A 315 16.29 12.27 5.22
CA TRP A 315 16.78 10.90 5.07
C TRP A 315 17.53 10.46 6.31
N PHE A 316 17.28 9.22 6.71
CA PHE A 316 18.11 8.52 7.67
C PHE A 316 18.61 7.22 7.08
N ARG A 317 19.78 6.78 7.52
CA ARG A 317 20.39 5.52 7.11
C ARG A 317 19.49 4.35 7.51
N ALA A 318 19.07 3.56 6.53
CA ALA A 318 18.19 2.42 6.78
C ALA A 318 18.75 1.52 7.89
N ASP A 319 17.87 1.02 8.74
CA ASP A 319 18.19 0.13 9.86
C ASP A 319 19.09 0.75 10.97
N ASP A 320 19.25 2.10 11.01
CA ASP A 320 20.03 2.81 11.99
C ASP A 320 19.13 3.67 12.91
N PRO A 321 18.84 3.22 14.15
CA PRO A 321 17.97 3.95 15.08
C PRO A 321 18.60 5.24 15.62
N ALA A 322 19.93 5.30 15.74
CA ALA A 322 20.61 6.51 16.23
C ALA A 322 20.54 7.63 15.20
N ASP A 323 20.70 7.29 13.92
CA ASP A 323 20.57 8.24 12.83
C ASP A 323 19.11 8.72 12.70
N LEU A 324 18.12 7.81 12.79
CA LEU A 324 16.69 8.19 12.81
C LEU A 324 16.38 9.19 13.93
N ALA A 325 16.82 8.91 15.17
CA ALA A 325 16.61 9.81 16.30
C ALA A 325 17.30 11.18 16.09
N SER A 326 18.50 11.19 15.51
CA SER A 326 19.24 12.41 15.17
C SER A 326 18.49 13.26 14.14
N VAL A 327 18.00 12.62 13.07
CA VAL A 327 17.25 13.32 12.01
C VAL A 327 15.91 13.84 12.53
N ILE A 328 15.20 13.10 13.38
CA ILE A 328 13.96 13.59 14.01
C ILE A 328 14.25 14.88 14.81
N ARG A 329 15.29 14.92 15.65
CA ARG A 329 15.69 16.13 16.40
C ARG A 329 15.97 17.29 15.46
N ARG A 330 16.77 17.07 14.42
CA ARG A 330 17.10 18.08 13.41
C ARG A 330 15.86 18.69 12.74
N ILE A 331 14.81 17.89 12.46
CA ILE A 331 13.57 18.40 11.88
C ILE A 331 12.89 19.41 12.80
N PHE A 332 12.93 19.22 14.12
CA PHE A 332 12.37 20.17 15.08
C PHE A 332 13.21 21.44 15.20
N ASP A 333 14.51 21.37 14.92
CA ASP A 333 15.41 22.53 14.92
C ASP A 333 15.30 23.33 13.61
N GLU A 334 15.09 22.64 12.47
CA GLU A 334 15.00 23.24 11.13
C GLU A 334 13.53 23.42 10.67
N ARG A 335 12.65 23.99 11.49
CA ARG A 335 11.19 24.02 11.26
C ARG A 335 10.77 24.60 9.92
N GLU A 336 11.38 25.70 9.48
CA GLU A 336 11.05 26.34 8.20
C GLU A 336 11.37 25.42 7.03
N ARG A 337 12.56 24.81 7.03
CA ARG A 337 12.98 23.85 6.02
C ARG A 337 12.09 22.61 6.03
N ALA A 338 11.69 22.14 7.21
CA ALA A 338 10.80 21.01 7.38
C ALA A 338 9.42 21.29 6.77
N ALA A 339 8.86 22.47 7.04
CA ALA A 339 7.58 22.88 6.45
C ALA A 339 7.66 23.00 4.92
N GLN A 340 8.75 23.55 4.37
CA GLN A 340 8.97 23.63 2.93
C GLN A 340 9.00 22.24 2.28
N LYS A 341 9.73 21.27 2.85
CA LYS A 341 9.77 19.89 2.35
C LYS A 341 8.39 19.23 2.39
N GLY A 342 7.61 19.42 3.46
CA GLY A 342 6.22 18.94 3.54
C GLY A 342 5.34 19.54 2.44
N LEU A 343 5.49 20.84 2.15
CA LEU A 343 4.78 21.51 1.08
C LEU A 343 5.18 20.94 -0.30
N HIS A 344 6.48 20.80 -0.58
CA HIS A 344 6.97 20.23 -1.84
C HIS A 344 6.47 18.79 -2.03
N ALA A 345 6.48 17.98 -0.98
CA ALA A 345 5.92 16.63 -1.02
C ALA A 345 4.42 16.66 -1.40
N SER A 346 3.65 17.59 -0.83
CA SER A 346 2.22 17.72 -1.13
C SER A 346 1.92 18.24 -2.54
N GLN A 347 2.81 18.99 -3.14
CA GLN A 347 2.72 19.39 -4.55
C GLN A 347 3.03 18.20 -5.47
N LYS A 348 4.08 17.45 -5.16
CA LYS A 348 4.52 16.28 -5.95
C LYS A 348 3.50 15.15 -5.92
N VAL A 349 2.77 14.97 -4.84
CA VAL A 349 1.84 13.84 -4.66
C VAL A 349 0.67 13.85 -5.64
N HIS A 350 0.34 14.96 -6.27
CA HIS A 350 -0.70 15.06 -7.30
C HIS A 350 -0.47 14.10 -8.47
N TYR A 351 0.79 13.79 -8.80
CA TYR A 351 1.14 12.80 -9.83
C TYR A 351 0.82 11.36 -9.43
N TYR A 352 0.55 11.12 -8.13
CA TYR A 352 0.26 9.83 -7.52
C TYR A 352 -1.18 9.72 -6.99
N ALA A 353 -2.09 10.60 -7.44
CA ALA A 353 -3.51 10.42 -7.14
C ALA A 353 -4.04 9.15 -7.81
N TRP A 354 -4.97 8.44 -7.15
CA TRP A 354 -5.53 7.20 -7.68
C TRP A 354 -6.13 7.34 -9.09
N ASN A 355 -6.81 8.46 -9.37
CA ASN A 355 -7.40 8.73 -10.68
C ASN A 355 -6.33 8.91 -11.78
N VAL A 356 -5.19 9.53 -11.46
CA VAL A 356 -4.04 9.68 -12.37
C VAL A 356 -3.41 8.31 -12.65
N ARG A 357 -3.21 7.48 -11.60
CA ARG A 357 -2.74 6.11 -11.73
C ARG A 357 -3.65 5.27 -12.63
N ALA A 358 -4.95 5.30 -12.35
CA ALA A 358 -5.94 4.56 -13.13
C ALA A 358 -5.95 4.99 -14.60
N LYS A 359 -5.87 6.30 -14.89
CA LYS A 359 -5.77 6.79 -16.25
C LYS A 359 -4.54 6.26 -16.97
N LYS A 360 -3.34 6.32 -16.35
CA LYS A 360 -2.10 5.77 -16.93
C LYS A 360 -2.24 4.28 -17.27
N ILE A 361 -2.88 3.50 -16.39
CA ILE A 361 -3.12 2.08 -16.62
C ILE A 361 -4.08 1.87 -17.80
N ILE A 362 -5.21 2.59 -17.83
CA ILE A 362 -6.20 2.50 -18.92
C ILE A 362 -5.57 2.88 -20.25
N ASP A 363 -4.80 3.96 -20.32
CA ASP A 363 -4.11 4.42 -21.52
C ASP A 363 -3.12 3.34 -22.01
N PHE A 364 -2.33 2.77 -21.10
CA PHE A 364 -1.41 1.68 -21.40
C PHE A 364 -2.14 0.43 -21.92
N LEU A 365 -3.30 0.10 -21.41
CA LEU A 365 -4.09 -1.06 -21.83
C LEU A 365 -4.80 -0.82 -23.16
N SER A 366 -5.09 0.42 -23.52
CA SER A 366 -5.84 0.76 -24.74
C SER A 366 -5.00 0.72 -26.02
N THR A 367 -3.67 0.78 -25.91
CA THR A 367 -2.76 0.88 -27.07
C THR A 367 -2.58 -0.39 -27.90
N ASP A 368 -3.00 -1.59 -27.43
CA ASP A 368 -2.70 -2.89 -28.11
C ASP A 368 -3.84 -3.92 -28.09
N PHE A 369 -5.06 -3.56 -27.78
CA PHE A 369 -6.22 -4.45 -27.95
C PHE A 369 -6.99 -4.19 -29.25
N SER A 370 -6.45 -3.29 -30.12
CA SER A 370 -6.94 -3.03 -31.48
C SER A 370 -6.26 -3.93 -32.51
#